data_c56912bbf01c317c6de3f33ef8416998
#
_entry.id   c56912bbf01c317c6de3f33ef8416998
#
_cell.length_a   1.000
_cell.length_b   1.000
_cell.length_c   1.000
_cell.angle_alpha   90.00
_cell.angle_beta   90.00
_cell.angle_gamma   90.00
#
_symmetry.space_group_name_H-M   'P 1'
#
loop_
_entity.id
_entity.type
_entity.pdbx_description
1 polymer ?
#
loop_
_entity_poly.entity_id
_entity_poly.type
_entity_poly.pdbx_seq_one_letter_code
_entity_poly.pdbx_strand_id
1 'polypeptide(L)'
;MKALREKLKDSKLYDAKVEAIHFKNKLGKLKNIINTNHRHDEEHEQETDRKRTAICESHRFKSFFPERDNNNIKWYVDGRDYMWAISVALENAKETIYIEDWWLSPELFLRRPAFFNQEWRLDQTIKRAAERGVQVYVIVYKEVQQALTCNSAHTKHALRALCPEGTKGHGNIHVMRHPDHNVFENFGDMTFYWAHHEKFIVIDYDLAFIGGIDLCYGRWDVRQHLLADVHPSGVVNEVFPGQDFNNNRQVFSSSLHFLY
;
A
#
# COMPACT_ATOMS: atom_id res chain seq x y z
N MET A 1 64.20 -25.00 2.39
CA MET A 1 63.71 -24.07 1.35
C MET A 1 62.38 -24.52 0.70
N LYS A 2 62.18 -25.82 0.36
CA LYS A 2 60.88 -26.30 -0.20
C LYS A 2 59.69 -26.09 0.76
N ALA A 3 59.82 -26.46 2.04
CA ALA A 3 58.75 -26.29 3.04
C ALA A 3 58.36 -24.82 3.31
N LEU A 4 59.31 -23.88 3.16
CA LEU A 4 59.04 -22.45 3.34
C LEU A 4 58.31 -21.89 2.11
N ARG A 5 58.57 -22.42 0.89
CA ARG A 5 57.84 -22.04 -0.34
C ARG A 5 56.39 -22.57 -0.33
N GLU A 6 56.17 -23.77 0.22
CA GLU A 6 54.82 -24.33 0.37
C GLU A 6 54.02 -23.54 1.40
N LYS A 7 54.57 -23.21 2.57
CA LYS A 7 53.91 -22.34 3.55
C LYS A 7 53.57 -20.96 3.00
N LEU A 8 54.42 -20.37 2.13
CA LEU A 8 54.17 -19.10 1.50
C LEU A 8 53.09 -19.18 0.39
N LYS A 9 53.02 -20.32 -0.33
CA LYS A 9 51.92 -20.55 -1.28
C LYS A 9 50.58 -20.75 -0.58
N ASP A 10 50.58 -21.48 0.53
CA ASP A 10 49.37 -21.72 1.34
C ASP A 10 48.90 -20.40 2.00
N SER A 11 49.81 -19.55 2.45
CA SER A 11 49.50 -18.22 2.97
C SER A 11 48.86 -17.32 1.91
N LYS A 12 49.43 -17.21 0.72
CA LYS A 12 48.88 -16.43 -0.37
C LYS A 12 47.55 -16.95 -0.90
N LEU A 13 47.36 -18.26 -0.88
CA LEU A 13 46.10 -18.90 -1.26
C LEU A 13 45.01 -18.65 -0.18
N TYR A 14 45.43 -18.66 1.08
CA TYR A 14 44.58 -18.33 2.21
C TYR A 14 44.15 -16.87 2.14
N ASP A 15 45.09 -15.95 1.92
CA ASP A 15 44.81 -14.52 1.81
C ASP A 15 43.86 -14.23 0.64
N ALA A 16 44.09 -14.86 -0.51
CA ALA A 16 43.20 -14.73 -1.67
C ALA A 16 41.79 -15.27 -1.41
N LYS A 17 41.66 -16.37 -0.64
CA LYS A 17 40.35 -16.89 -0.22
C LYS A 17 39.64 -15.93 0.75
N VAL A 18 40.38 -15.38 1.71
CA VAL A 18 39.83 -14.39 2.66
C VAL A 18 39.36 -13.13 1.91
N GLU A 19 40.15 -12.63 0.97
CA GLU A 19 39.76 -11.48 0.14
C GLU A 19 38.53 -11.79 -0.73
N ALA A 20 38.45 -12.98 -1.31
CA ALA A 20 37.28 -13.42 -2.09
C ALA A 20 36.01 -13.51 -1.20
N ILE A 21 36.14 -14.01 0.03
CA ILE A 21 35.04 -14.05 1.00
C ILE A 21 34.63 -12.62 1.40
N HIS A 22 35.60 -11.74 1.69
CA HIS A 22 35.31 -10.34 1.99
C HIS A 22 34.61 -9.62 0.83
N PHE A 23 35.04 -9.86 -0.40
CA PHE A 23 34.42 -9.31 -1.60
C PHE A 23 32.99 -9.84 -1.78
N LYS A 24 32.78 -11.17 -1.61
CA LYS A 24 31.44 -11.78 -1.65
C LYS A 24 30.51 -11.18 -0.58
N ASN A 25 31.01 -11.04 0.65
CA ASN A 25 30.23 -10.44 1.75
C ASN A 25 29.92 -8.96 1.48
N LYS A 26 30.86 -8.21 0.90
CA LYS A 26 30.64 -6.82 0.50
C LYS A 26 29.57 -6.71 -0.61
N LEU A 27 29.58 -7.62 -1.57
CA LEU A 27 28.56 -7.73 -2.62
C LEU A 27 27.18 -8.11 -2.04
N GLY A 28 27.15 -9.05 -1.10
CA GLY A 28 25.92 -9.44 -0.38
C GLY A 28 25.33 -8.28 0.41
N LYS A 29 26.18 -7.53 1.14
CA LYS A 29 25.75 -6.31 1.85
C LYS A 29 25.21 -5.25 0.90
N LEU A 30 25.81 -5.08 -0.28
CA LEU A 30 25.31 -4.15 -1.30
C LEU A 30 23.94 -4.56 -1.82
N LYS A 31 23.71 -5.87 -2.03
CA LYS A 31 22.40 -6.41 -2.40
C LYS A 31 21.37 -6.25 -1.29
N ASN A 32 21.78 -6.41 -0.04
CA ASN A 32 20.91 -6.21 1.12
C ASN A 32 20.53 -4.74 1.34
N ILE A 33 21.33 -3.79 0.85
CA ILE A 33 20.96 -2.36 0.82
C ILE A 33 19.81 -2.12 -0.18
N ILE A 34 19.79 -2.87 -1.28
CA ILE A 34 18.74 -2.77 -2.31
C ILE A 34 17.47 -3.51 -1.87
N ASN A 35 17.64 -4.62 -1.17
CA ASN A 35 16.52 -5.41 -0.65
C ASN A 35 16.79 -5.77 0.82
N THR A 36 16.34 -4.93 1.72
CA THR A 36 16.56 -5.04 3.17
C THR A 36 15.89 -6.23 3.82
N ASN A 37 14.89 -6.79 3.17
CA ASN A 37 14.13 -7.93 3.68
C ASN A 37 14.72 -9.27 3.21
N HIS A 38 15.81 -9.26 2.45
CA HIS A 38 16.36 -10.47 1.86
C HIS A 38 17.89 -10.49 1.94
N ARG A 39 18.39 -11.44 2.73
CA ARG A 39 19.81 -11.61 3.04
C ARG A 39 20.49 -12.51 2.01
N HIS A 40 20.91 -11.95 0.88
CA HIS A 40 21.54 -12.68 -0.22
C HIS A 40 22.92 -13.30 0.12
N ASP A 41 23.50 -12.97 1.25
CA ASP A 41 24.75 -13.50 1.75
C ASP A 41 24.57 -14.79 2.59
N GLU A 42 23.34 -15.14 2.95
CA GLU A 42 23.02 -16.33 3.73
C GLU A 42 22.67 -17.52 2.82
N GLU A 43 23.22 -18.69 3.12
CA GLU A 43 23.04 -19.90 2.29
C GLU A 43 21.58 -20.33 2.19
N HIS A 44 20.86 -20.25 3.27
CA HIS A 44 19.43 -20.56 3.35
C HIS A 44 18.59 -19.61 2.44
N GLU A 45 18.96 -18.32 2.36
CA GLU A 45 18.29 -17.37 1.48
C GLU A 45 18.60 -17.63 0.01
N GLN A 46 19.83 -18.04 -0.30
CA GLN A 46 20.20 -18.47 -1.66
C GLN A 46 19.43 -19.71 -2.10
N GLU A 47 19.20 -20.66 -1.19
CA GLU A 47 18.38 -21.84 -1.47
C GLU A 47 16.91 -21.46 -1.67
N THR A 48 16.40 -20.56 -0.86
CA THR A 48 15.04 -20.01 -1.00
C THR A 48 14.86 -19.32 -2.35
N ASP A 49 15.83 -18.52 -2.79
CA ASP A 49 15.83 -17.88 -4.10
C ASP A 49 15.82 -18.86 -5.25
N ARG A 50 16.61 -19.92 -5.14
CA ARG A 50 16.60 -20.99 -6.16
C ARG A 50 15.24 -21.65 -6.28
N LYS A 51 14.60 -21.96 -5.14
CA LYS A 51 13.25 -22.55 -5.11
C LYS A 51 12.20 -21.60 -5.70
N ARG A 52 12.23 -20.33 -5.33
CA ARG A 52 11.31 -19.29 -5.87
C ARG A 52 11.49 -19.15 -7.37
N THR A 53 12.73 -19.10 -7.85
CA THR A 53 13.03 -19.03 -9.28
C THR A 53 12.48 -20.24 -10.02
N ALA A 54 12.68 -21.46 -9.49
CA ALA A 54 12.14 -22.67 -10.10
C ALA A 54 10.61 -22.68 -10.15
N ILE A 55 9.95 -22.19 -9.11
CA ILE A 55 8.48 -22.01 -9.09
C ILE A 55 8.06 -21.04 -10.19
N CYS A 56 8.66 -19.84 -10.25
CA CYS A 56 8.34 -18.85 -11.28
C CYS A 56 8.54 -19.39 -12.71
N GLU A 57 9.66 -20.06 -12.96
CA GLU A 57 9.94 -20.64 -14.28
C GLU A 57 8.96 -21.76 -14.68
N SER A 58 8.29 -22.39 -13.73
CA SER A 58 7.24 -23.39 -13.99
C SER A 58 5.91 -22.80 -14.41
N HIS A 59 5.66 -21.49 -14.18
CA HIS A 59 4.42 -20.82 -14.50
C HIS A 59 4.48 -20.16 -15.88
N ARG A 60 3.37 -20.14 -16.59
CA ARG A 60 3.26 -19.63 -17.98
C ARG A 60 3.83 -18.22 -18.16
N PHE A 61 3.62 -17.32 -17.20
CA PHE A 61 4.09 -15.94 -17.25
C PHE A 61 5.28 -15.67 -16.33
N LYS A 62 5.95 -16.72 -15.86
CA LYS A 62 7.06 -16.64 -14.90
C LYS A 62 6.69 -15.86 -13.64
N SER A 63 5.42 -15.90 -13.26
CA SER A 63 4.90 -15.29 -12.05
C SER A 63 5.16 -16.18 -10.83
N PHE A 64 5.29 -15.58 -9.65
CA PHE A 64 5.44 -16.34 -8.41
C PHE A 64 4.18 -17.16 -8.09
N PHE A 65 3.01 -16.59 -8.31
CA PHE A 65 1.73 -17.30 -8.16
C PHE A 65 1.28 -17.87 -9.51
N PRO A 66 0.67 -19.07 -9.51
CA PRO A 66 0.12 -19.67 -10.70
C PRO A 66 -1.13 -18.93 -11.18
N GLU A 67 -1.47 -19.12 -12.44
CA GLU A 67 -2.74 -18.70 -12.98
C GLU A 67 -3.90 -19.41 -12.29
N ARG A 68 -5.02 -18.72 -12.19
CA ARG A 68 -6.29 -19.26 -11.68
C ARG A 68 -7.35 -19.10 -12.76
N ASP A 69 -8.03 -20.20 -13.08
CA ASP A 69 -9.14 -20.20 -14.02
C ASP A 69 -10.50 -20.02 -13.30
N ASN A 70 -11.55 -19.79 -14.07
CA ASN A 70 -12.94 -19.68 -13.61
C ASN A 70 -13.19 -18.50 -12.64
N ASN A 71 -12.47 -17.40 -12.80
CA ASN A 71 -12.73 -16.19 -12.05
C ASN A 71 -13.86 -15.37 -12.68
N ASN A 72 -14.78 -14.86 -11.86
CA ASN A 72 -15.75 -13.86 -12.27
C ASN A 72 -15.11 -12.48 -12.17
N ILE A 73 -14.96 -11.79 -13.30
CA ILE A 73 -14.28 -10.50 -13.36
C ILE A 73 -15.25 -9.42 -13.81
N LYS A 74 -15.27 -8.29 -13.10
CA LYS A 74 -16.00 -7.10 -13.50
C LYS A 74 -15.03 -5.91 -13.59
N TRP A 75 -15.08 -5.21 -14.72
CA TRP A 75 -14.32 -3.99 -14.93
C TRP A 75 -15.10 -2.77 -14.46
N TYR A 76 -14.40 -1.86 -13.80
CA TYR A 76 -14.88 -0.53 -13.45
C TYR A 76 -14.04 0.50 -14.18
N VAL A 77 -14.71 1.49 -14.75
CA VAL A 77 -14.08 2.65 -15.35
C VAL A 77 -14.55 3.85 -14.53
N ASP A 78 -13.63 4.69 -14.12
CA ASP A 78 -13.83 5.84 -13.24
C ASP A 78 -14.12 5.50 -11.76
N GLY A 79 -13.80 6.46 -10.90
CA GLY A 79 -13.82 6.26 -9.45
C GLY A 79 -15.21 6.09 -8.86
N ARG A 80 -16.24 6.72 -9.45
CA ARG A 80 -17.61 6.68 -8.94
C ARG A 80 -18.16 5.25 -8.82
N ASP A 81 -18.15 4.52 -9.92
CA ASP A 81 -18.74 3.17 -9.97
C ASP A 81 -17.88 2.18 -9.18
N TYR A 82 -16.56 2.37 -9.21
CA TYR A 82 -15.61 1.60 -8.40
C TYR A 82 -15.87 1.78 -6.89
N MET A 83 -15.91 3.02 -6.41
CA MET A 83 -16.13 3.32 -5.00
C MET A 83 -17.54 2.93 -4.53
N TRP A 84 -18.53 3.03 -5.40
CA TRP A 84 -19.87 2.51 -5.11
C TRP A 84 -19.83 0.99 -4.86
N ALA A 85 -19.19 0.24 -5.75
CA ALA A 85 -19.05 -1.21 -5.60
C ALA A 85 -18.31 -1.60 -4.31
N ILE A 86 -17.22 -0.89 -3.99
CA ILE A 86 -16.50 -1.07 -2.73
C ILE A 86 -17.42 -0.81 -1.54
N SER A 87 -18.22 0.25 -1.56
CA SER A 87 -19.13 0.56 -0.45
C SER A 87 -20.13 -0.59 -0.18
N VAL A 88 -20.64 -1.21 -1.24
CA VAL A 88 -21.53 -2.38 -1.13
C VAL A 88 -20.78 -3.58 -0.55
N ALA A 89 -19.57 -3.82 -1.03
CA ALA A 89 -18.76 -4.95 -0.58
C ALA A 89 -18.34 -4.83 0.89
N LEU A 90 -17.89 -3.65 1.32
CA LEU A 90 -17.53 -3.39 2.72
C LEU A 90 -18.74 -3.53 3.66
N GLU A 91 -19.93 -3.07 3.24
CA GLU A 91 -21.14 -3.20 4.05
C GLU A 91 -21.58 -4.65 4.22
N ASN A 92 -21.31 -5.51 3.23
CA ASN A 92 -21.68 -6.93 3.25
C ASN A 92 -20.59 -7.86 3.81
N ALA A 93 -19.43 -7.34 4.18
CA ALA A 93 -18.35 -8.11 4.79
C ALA A 93 -18.82 -8.81 6.07
N LYS A 94 -18.38 -10.06 6.26
CA LYS A 94 -18.79 -10.93 7.37
C LYS A 94 -17.65 -11.28 8.31
N GLU A 95 -16.44 -11.48 7.78
CA GLU A 95 -15.30 -12.00 8.53
C GLU A 95 -14.11 -11.04 8.51
N THR A 96 -13.63 -10.69 7.32
CA THR A 96 -12.39 -9.93 7.18
C THR A 96 -12.45 -8.90 6.05
N ILE A 97 -11.79 -7.77 6.27
CA ILE A 97 -11.50 -6.74 5.26
C ILE A 97 -10.00 -6.46 5.30
N TYR A 98 -9.32 -6.64 4.17
CA TYR A 98 -7.94 -6.23 3.96
C TYR A 98 -7.91 -5.09 2.97
N ILE A 99 -7.24 -4.00 3.31
CA ILE A 99 -7.04 -2.84 2.43
C ILE A 99 -5.56 -2.54 2.38
N GLU A 100 -4.99 -2.48 1.19
CA GLU A 100 -3.68 -1.91 0.96
C GLU A 100 -3.79 -0.76 -0.02
N ASP A 101 -3.31 0.40 0.40
CA ASP A 101 -3.40 1.63 -0.37
C ASP A 101 -2.12 2.45 -0.22
N TRP A 102 -1.75 3.19 -1.26
CA TRP A 102 -0.70 4.17 -1.16
C TRP A 102 -1.17 5.41 -0.39
N TRP A 103 -2.37 5.91 -0.70
CA TRP A 103 -3.01 7.03 -0.04
C TRP A 103 -4.46 6.69 0.33
N LEU A 104 -4.78 6.67 1.61
CA LEU A 104 -6.13 6.44 2.08
C LEU A 104 -6.62 7.63 2.91
N SER A 105 -7.77 8.19 2.54
CA SER A 105 -8.46 9.25 3.27
C SER A 105 -9.67 8.67 4.00
N PRO A 106 -9.67 8.60 5.34
CA PRO A 106 -10.78 8.01 6.10
C PRO A 106 -12.11 8.70 5.85
N GLU A 107 -12.09 10.01 5.61
CA GLU A 107 -13.27 10.84 5.43
C GLU A 107 -13.80 10.87 3.98
N LEU A 108 -13.25 10.01 3.12
CA LEU A 108 -13.70 9.90 1.72
C LEU A 108 -15.16 9.44 1.65
N PHE A 109 -15.97 10.13 0.86
CA PHE A 109 -17.32 9.70 0.53
C PHE A 109 -17.30 8.71 -0.64
N LEU A 110 -17.60 7.44 -0.36
CA LEU A 110 -17.68 6.39 -1.39
C LEU A 110 -18.91 6.58 -2.30
N ARG A 111 -19.97 7.18 -1.78
CA ARG A 111 -21.18 7.53 -2.53
C ARG A 111 -21.39 9.02 -2.48
N ARG A 112 -21.89 9.54 -3.59
CA ARG A 112 -22.18 10.97 -3.75
C ARG A 112 -23.59 11.19 -4.29
N PRO A 113 -24.18 12.35 -4.05
CA PRO A 113 -23.60 13.52 -3.37
C PRO A 113 -23.44 13.31 -1.86
N ALA A 114 -22.38 13.91 -1.30
CA ALA A 114 -22.00 13.73 0.09
C ALA A 114 -23.11 14.08 1.08
N PHE A 115 -23.88 15.14 0.81
CA PHE A 115 -24.94 15.61 1.69
C PHE A 115 -26.00 14.53 2.02
N PHE A 116 -26.35 13.68 1.06
CA PHE A 116 -27.33 12.62 1.23
C PHE A 116 -26.72 11.25 1.57
N ASN A 117 -25.40 11.14 1.62
CA ASN A 117 -24.69 9.87 1.74
C ASN A 117 -23.65 9.88 2.86
N GLN A 118 -23.97 10.54 3.97
CA GLN A 118 -23.05 10.67 5.12
C GLN A 118 -22.65 9.31 5.71
N GLU A 119 -23.55 8.34 5.72
CA GLU A 119 -23.29 6.98 6.19
C GLU A 119 -22.31 6.20 5.29
N TRP A 120 -22.11 6.65 4.05
CA TRP A 120 -21.20 6.03 3.06
C TRP A 120 -19.82 6.67 3.04
N ARG A 121 -19.48 7.43 4.06
CA ARG A 121 -18.11 7.84 4.30
C ARG A 121 -17.28 6.59 4.69
N LEU A 122 -16.05 6.48 4.17
CA LEU A 122 -15.22 5.29 4.30
C LEU A 122 -15.04 4.87 5.77
N ASP A 123 -14.70 5.81 6.64
CA ASP A 123 -14.54 5.58 8.08
C ASP A 123 -15.82 5.06 8.73
N GLN A 124 -16.98 5.60 8.36
CA GLN A 124 -18.26 5.14 8.90
C GLN A 124 -18.59 3.72 8.44
N THR A 125 -18.27 3.40 7.20
CA THR A 125 -18.46 2.05 6.65
C THR A 125 -17.53 1.04 7.35
N ILE A 126 -16.26 1.40 7.54
CA ILE A 126 -15.29 0.58 8.29
C ILE A 126 -15.74 0.40 9.74
N LYS A 127 -16.20 1.47 10.40
CA LYS A 127 -16.70 1.40 11.77
C LYS A 127 -17.86 0.41 11.88
N ARG A 128 -18.86 0.50 11.03
CA ARG A 128 -20.00 -0.43 11.03
C ARG A 128 -19.56 -1.88 10.81
N ALA A 129 -18.60 -2.12 9.92
CA ALA A 129 -18.04 -3.45 9.72
C ALA A 129 -17.38 -3.98 11.02
N ALA A 130 -16.53 -3.18 11.65
CA ALA A 130 -15.88 -3.54 12.91
C ALA A 130 -16.90 -3.78 14.03
N GLU A 131 -17.96 -2.97 14.13
CA GLU A 131 -19.05 -3.15 15.09
C GLU A 131 -19.87 -4.42 14.84
N ARG A 132 -19.89 -4.95 13.62
CA ARG A 132 -20.46 -6.27 13.31
C ARG A 132 -19.55 -7.44 13.69
N GLY A 133 -18.29 -7.16 14.07
CA GLY A 133 -17.28 -8.17 14.42
C GLY A 133 -16.29 -8.50 13.30
N VAL A 134 -16.38 -7.79 12.17
CA VAL A 134 -15.44 -7.96 11.03
C VAL A 134 -14.06 -7.46 11.43
N GLN A 135 -13.03 -8.25 11.13
CA GLN A 135 -11.63 -7.86 11.34
C GLN A 135 -11.14 -7.04 10.16
N VAL A 136 -10.72 -5.82 10.42
CA VAL A 136 -10.27 -4.87 9.40
C VAL A 136 -8.77 -4.64 9.52
N TYR A 137 -8.05 -4.92 8.46
CA TYR A 137 -6.60 -4.75 8.35
C TYR A 137 -6.29 -3.75 7.25
N VAL A 138 -5.61 -2.68 7.60
CA VAL A 138 -5.26 -1.61 6.66
C VAL A 138 -3.76 -1.40 6.64
N ILE A 139 -3.17 -1.42 5.46
CA ILE A 139 -1.78 -1.03 5.21
C ILE A 139 -1.80 0.23 4.35
N VAL A 140 -1.09 1.26 4.78
CA VAL A 140 -0.89 2.50 4.01
C VAL A 140 0.59 2.84 3.90
N TYR A 141 0.96 3.46 2.80
CA TYR A 141 2.34 3.90 2.62
C TYR A 141 2.72 4.93 3.68
N LYS A 142 3.84 4.68 4.36
CA LYS A 142 4.42 5.62 5.31
C LYS A 142 5.29 6.61 4.53
N GLU A 143 4.70 7.72 4.17
CA GLU A 143 5.35 8.75 3.38
C GLU A 143 6.46 9.48 4.11
N VAL A 144 7.41 10.00 3.35
CA VAL A 144 8.35 11.03 3.79
C VAL A 144 7.60 12.35 3.83
N GLN A 145 7.22 12.79 5.02
CA GLN A 145 6.32 13.94 5.24
C GLN A 145 6.78 15.25 4.57
N GLN A 146 8.10 15.42 4.39
CA GLN A 146 8.65 16.59 3.71
C GLN A 146 8.44 16.58 2.20
N ALA A 147 8.16 15.42 1.61
CA ALA A 147 8.05 15.24 0.17
C ALA A 147 6.60 14.95 -0.30
N LEU A 148 5.77 14.38 0.56
CA LEU A 148 4.45 13.89 0.20
C LEU A 148 3.39 14.28 1.23
N THR A 149 2.15 14.48 0.76
CA THR A 149 1.03 14.98 1.55
C THR A 149 -0.01 13.90 1.87
N CYS A 150 0.33 12.61 1.76
CA CYS A 150 -0.61 11.51 1.99
C CYS A 150 -1.18 11.46 3.42
N ASN A 151 -0.46 12.04 4.38
CA ASN A 151 -0.86 12.13 5.78
C ASN A 151 -1.28 10.78 6.40
N SER A 152 -0.49 9.75 6.15
CA SER A 152 -0.76 8.38 6.61
C SER A 152 -0.80 8.26 8.13
N ALA A 153 -0.19 9.20 8.85
CA ALA A 153 -0.30 9.29 10.31
C ALA A 153 -1.74 9.61 10.73
N HIS A 154 -2.38 10.59 10.08
CA HIS A 154 -3.80 10.89 10.30
C HIS A 154 -4.67 9.68 10.00
N THR A 155 -4.47 9.03 8.85
CA THR A 155 -5.20 7.81 8.48
C THR A 155 -5.14 6.76 9.58
N LYS A 156 -3.94 6.46 10.07
CA LYS A 156 -3.76 5.48 11.15
C LYS A 156 -4.49 5.90 12.43
N HIS A 157 -4.34 7.15 12.85
CA HIS A 157 -4.96 7.63 14.09
C HIS A 157 -6.49 7.70 13.97
N ALA A 158 -7.02 8.24 12.87
CA ALA A 158 -8.45 8.36 12.64
C ALA A 158 -9.14 6.98 12.62
N LEU A 159 -8.61 6.02 11.86
CA LEU A 159 -9.21 4.68 11.79
C LEU A 159 -9.15 3.93 13.13
N ARG A 160 -8.03 3.99 13.83
CA ARG A 160 -7.91 3.33 15.15
C ARG A 160 -8.81 3.95 16.23
N ALA A 161 -9.16 5.21 16.09
CA ALA A 161 -10.02 5.91 17.04
C ALA A 161 -11.52 5.64 16.82
N LEU A 162 -11.92 4.93 15.74
CA LEU A 162 -13.33 4.69 15.41
C LEU A 162 -14.07 3.85 16.47
N CYS A 163 -13.37 2.90 17.07
CA CYS A 163 -13.92 1.98 18.07
C CYS A 163 -13.06 2.04 19.36
N PRO A 164 -13.27 3.06 20.21
CA PRO A 164 -12.55 3.20 21.47
C PRO A 164 -12.76 2.02 22.43
N GLU A 165 -11.88 1.92 23.42
CA GLU A 165 -12.01 0.92 24.47
C GLU A 165 -13.40 0.97 25.14
N GLY A 166 -13.99 -0.19 25.38
CA GLY A 166 -15.33 -0.34 25.93
C GLY A 166 -16.48 -0.14 24.95
N THR A 167 -16.19 0.19 23.68
CA THR A 167 -17.21 0.28 22.61
C THR A 167 -17.26 -0.99 21.77
N LYS A 168 -18.39 -1.18 21.07
CA LYS A 168 -18.55 -2.28 20.11
C LYS A 168 -17.53 -2.12 18.98
N GLY A 169 -16.91 -3.21 18.58
CA GLY A 169 -15.87 -3.20 17.53
C GLY A 169 -14.46 -2.84 18.03
N HIS A 170 -14.28 -2.60 19.33
CA HIS A 170 -12.94 -2.37 19.88
C HIS A 170 -12.00 -3.53 19.57
N GLY A 171 -10.80 -3.21 19.12
CA GLY A 171 -9.78 -4.20 18.76
C GLY A 171 -9.93 -4.83 17.37
N ASN A 172 -10.98 -4.52 16.62
CA ASN A 172 -11.21 -5.10 15.29
C ASN A 172 -10.59 -4.30 14.13
N ILE A 173 -9.98 -3.12 14.39
CA ILE A 173 -9.37 -2.29 13.35
C ILE A 173 -7.86 -2.22 13.59
N HIS A 174 -7.10 -2.77 12.65
CA HIS A 174 -5.64 -2.83 12.67
C HIS A 174 -5.08 -1.99 11.54
N VAL A 175 -4.24 -1.00 11.85
CA VAL A 175 -3.66 -0.12 10.85
C VAL A 175 -2.14 -0.11 10.96
N MET A 176 -1.47 -0.47 9.87
CA MET A 176 -0.02 -0.43 9.71
C MET A 176 0.37 0.63 8.69
N ARG A 177 1.47 1.32 8.96
CA ARG A 177 2.15 2.20 8.01
C ARG A 177 3.43 1.51 7.58
N HIS A 178 3.65 1.35 6.28
CA HIS A 178 4.77 0.60 5.71
C HIS A 178 5.37 1.34 4.50
N PRO A 179 6.68 1.23 4.23
CA PRO A 179 7.72 0.63 5.07
C PRO A 179 8.09 1.54 6.26
N ASP A 180 8.85 1.00 7.21
CA ASP A 180 9.37 1.83 8.29
C ASP A 180 10.64 2.57 7.83
N HIS A 181 10.46 3.85 7.49
CA HIS A 181 11.57 4.75 7.14
C HIS A 181 12.18 5.33 8.42
N ASN A 182 12.88 4.51 9.18
CA ASN A 182 13.61 5.01 10.33
C ASN A 182 14.96 5.59 9.86
N VAL A 183 15.02 6.92 9.73
CA VAL A 183 16.16 7.64 9.17
C VAL A 183 17.46 7.38 9.97
N PHE A 184 17.35 7.08 11.28
CA PHE A 184 18.52 6.86 12.13
C PHE A 184 19.06 5.43 12.08
N GLU A 185 18.20 4.44 11.83
CA GLU A 185 18.61 3.04 11.74
C GLU A 185 18.99 2.62 10.32
N ASN A 186 18.46 3.32 9.32
CA ASN A 186 18.59 2.98 7.91
C ASN A 186 19.40 4.01 7.11
N PHE A 187 20.33 4.71 7.75
CA PHE A 187 21.23 5.66 7.04
C PHE A 187 22.11 4.85 6.08
N GLY A 188 21.73 4.81 4.81
CA GLY A 188 22.33 3.98 3.76
C GLY A 188 21.41 2.89 3.23
N ASP A 189 20.21 2.74 3.79
CA ASP A 189 19.21 1.83 3.29
C ASP A 189 18.41 2.47 2.15
N MET A 190 18.40 1.80 0.99
CA MET A 190 17.70 2.26 -0.20
C MET A 190 16.18 2.22 -0.08
N THR A 191 15.61 1.69 1.01
CA THR A 191 14.15 1.69 1.25
C THR A 191 13.55 3.09 1.29
N PHE A 192 14.38 4.12 1.58
CA PHE A 192 13.96 5.53 1.52
C PHE A 192 13.41 5.93 0.14
N TYR A 193 13.90 5.31 -0.93
CA TYR A 193 13.50 5.61 -2.31
C TYR A 193 12.39 4.71 -2.84
N TRP A 194 11.95 3.71 -2.07
CA TRP A 194 10.95 2.76 -2.50
C TRP A 194 9.64 2.99 -1.78
N ALA A 195 8.56 2.98 -2.55
CA ALA A 195 7.19 3.00 -2.05
C ALA A 195 6.44 1.79 -2.61
N HIS A 196 5.65 1.12 -1.79
CA HIS A 196 4.61 0.28 -2.36
C HIS A 196 3.54 1.19 -2.97
N HIS A 197 2.97 0.78 -4.10
CA HIS A 197 1.99 1.58 -4.83
C HIS A 197 0.80 0.74 -5.29
N GLU A 198 0.63 -0.40 -4.66
CA GLU A 198 -0.50 -1.29 -4.84
C GLU A 198 -1.75 -0.64 -4.26
N LYS A 199 -2.90 -0.93 -4.87
CA LYS A 199 -4.21 -0.61 -4.37
C LYS A 199 -5.06 -1.85 -4.55
N PHE A 200 -5.35 -2.51 -3.43
CA PHE A 200 -6.25 -3.64 -3.43
C PHE A 200 -7.08 -3.72 -2.16
N ILE A 201 -8.22 -4.37 -2.29
CA ILE A 201 -9.11 -4.68 -1.18
C ILE A 201 -9.50 -6.14 -1.31
N VAL A 202 -9.36 -6.90 -0.23
CA VAL A 202 -9.83 -8.31 -0.17
C VAL A 202 -10.85 -8.43 0.95
N ILE A 203 -11.99 -9.00 0.64
CA ILE A 203 -13.11 -9.16 1.56
C ILE A 203 -13.43 -10.64 1.68
N ASP A 204 -13.42 -11.15 2.90
CA ASP A 204 -13.80 -12.51 3.27
C ASP A 204 -13.06 -13.61 2.47
N TYR A 205 -11.88 -13.29 1.93
CA TYR A 205 -11.08 -14.15 1.02
C TYR A 205 -11.79 -14.58 -0.27
N ASP A 206 -12.96 -14.02 -0.57
CA ASP A 206 -13.82 -14.40 -1.70
C ASP A 206 -13.91 -13.31 -2.76
N LEU A 207 -13.88 -12.05 -2.35
CA LEU A 207 -13.97 -10.90 -3.25
C LEU A 207 -12.71 -10.04 -3.19
N ALA A 208 -12.13 -9.74 -4.35
CA ALA A 208 -10.97 -8.85 -4.45
C ALA A 208 -11.22 -7.71 -5.43
N PHE A 209 -10.80 -6.51 -5.04
CA PHE A 209 -10.67 -5.36 -5.94
C PHE A 209 -9.19 -5.05 -6.11
N ILE A 210 -8.76 -4.77 -7.33
CA ILE A 210 -7.39 -4.35 -7.64
C ILE A 210 -7.42 -3.31 -8.76
N GLY A 211 -6.57 -2.29 -8.67
CA GLY A 211 -6.50 -1.27 -9.71
C GLY A 211 -5.52 -0.15 -9.41
N GLY A 212 -5.66 0.96 -10.11
CA GLY A 212 -4.83 2.16 -9.94
C GLY A 212 -5.46 3.26 -9.08
N ILE A 213 -6.65 3.02 -8.50
CA ILE A 213 -7.43 4.04 -7.78
C ILE A 213 -7.28 3.83 -6.27
N ASP A 214 -6.58 4.76 -5.61
CA ASP A 214 -6.54 4.84 -4.15
C ASP A 214 -7.91 5.21 -3.55
N LEU A 215 -8.19 4.80 -2.34
CA LEU A 215 -9.36 5.28 -1.57
C LEU A 215 -9.06 6.64 -0.93
N CYS A 216 -8.80 7.65 -1.75
CA CYS A 216 -8.49 9.00 -1.28
C CYS A 216 -9.20 10.08 -2.09
N TYR A 217 -9.11 11.31 -1.60
CA TYR A 217 -9.61 12.47 -2.32
C TYR A 217 -8.94 12.63 -3.70
N GLY A 218 -9.70 13.19 -4.65
CA GLY A 218 -9.24 13.43 -6.01
C GLY A 218 -9.26 12.19 -6.92
N ARG A 219 -9.81 11.07 -6.46
CA ARG A 219 -9.96 9.83 -7.25
C ARG A 219 -11.40 9.55 -7.64
N TRP A 220 -12.36 10.07 -6.90
CA TRP A 220 -13.76 9.99 -7.28
C TRP A 220 -13.99 10.80 -8.56
N ASP A 221 -14.56 10.19 -9.57
CA ASP A 221 -14.78 10.80 -10.85
C ASP A 221 -15.94 10.12 -11.58
N VAL A 222 -16.58 10.84 -12.46
CA VAL A 222 -17.63 10.36 -13.34
C VAL A 222 -17.13 10.27 -14.77
N ARG A 223 -17.87 9.55 -15.63
CA ARG A 223 -17.52 9.35 -17.03
C ARG A 223 -17.29 10.66 -17.82
N GLN A 224 -17.93 11.73 -17.39
CA GLN A 224 -17.82 13.07 -18.02
C GLN A 224 -16.55 13.82 -17.61
N HIS A 225 -15.83 13.35 -16.59
CA HIS A 225 -14.61 13.99 -16.07
C HIS A 225 -14.78 15.48 -15.79
N LEU A 226 -15.83 15.83 -15.07
CA LEU A 226 -16.16 17.22 -14.74
C LEU A 226 -15.03 17.89 -13.98
N LEU A 227 -14.70 19.13 -14.36
CA LEU A 227 -13.69 19.94 -13.69
C LEU A 227 -14.25 20.70 -12.49
N ALA A 228 -15.55 20.88 -12.42
CA ALA A 228 -16.24 21.53 -11.32
C ALA A 228 -17.63 20.91 -11.14
N ASP A 229 -18.14 20.96 -9.92
CA ASP A 229 -19.52 20.64 -9.65
C ASP A 229 -20.39 21.87 -9.98
N VAL A 230 -21.18 21.72 -11.01
CA VAL A 230 -22.04 22.79 -11.56
C VAL A 230 -23.51 22.57 -11.26
N HIS A 231 -23.83 21.82 -10.20
CA HIS A 231 -25.22 21.59 -9.86
C HIS A 231 -25.95 22.91 -9.58
N PRO A 232 -27.06 23.19 -10.28
CA PRO A 232 -27.69 24.51 -10.24
C PRO A 232 -28.19 24.96 -8.87
N SER A 233 -28.53 24.00 -8.00
CA SER A 233 -29.04 24.33 -6.65
C SER A 233 -27.94 24.67 -5.66
N GLY A 234 -26.67 24.36 -5.93
CA GLY A 234 -25.59 24.51 -4.96
C GLY A 234 -25.72 23.63 -3.71
N VAL A 235 -26.80 22.86 -3.59
CA VAL A 235 -27.11 22.03 -2.42
C VAL A 235 -26.61 20.59 -2.62
N VAL A 236 -26.56 20.13 -3.86
CA VAL A 236 -26.18 18.77 -4.20
C VAL A 236 -24.85 18.79 -4.93
N ASN A 237 -23.78 18.63 -4.19
CA ASN A 237 -22.43 18.58 -4.74
C ASN A 237 -21.99 17.13 -4.89
N GLU A 238 -21.68 16.69 -6.11
CA GLU A 238 -21.09 15.37 -6.39
C GLU A 238 -19.59 15.39 -6.14
N VAL A 239 -18.93 16.48 -6.48
CA VAL A 239 -17.50 16.69 -6.22
C VAL A 239 -17.34 17.42 -4.88
N PHE A 240 -16.44 16.95 -4.02
CA PHE A 240 -16.20 17.54 -2.71
C PHE A 240 -15.21 18.71 -2.87
N PRO A 241 -15.66 19.97 -2.80
CA PRO A 241 -14.80 21.13 -3.06
C PRO A 241 -13.60 21.18 -2.13
N GLY A 242 -12.45 21.53 -2.66
CA GLY A 242 -11.22 21.71 -1.90
C GLY A 242 -10.45 20.40 -1.63
N GLN A 243 -11.14 19.29 -1.42
CA GLN A 243 -10.52 17.98 -1.14
C GLN A 243 -10.41 17.10 -2.38
N ASP A 244 -11.50 16.93 -3.13
CA ASP A 244 -11.46 16.12 -4.36
C ASP A 244 -10.70 16.80 -5.49
N PHE A 245 -10.59 18.10 -5.44
CA PHE A 245 -9.78 18.86 -6.38
C PHE A 245 -8.28 18.90 -6.04
N ASN A 246 -7.85 18.34 -4.95
CA ASN A 246 -6.44 18.23 -4.60
C ASN A 246 -5.73 17.15 -5.41
N ASN A 247 -5.90 17.17 -6.72
CA ASN A 247 -5.17 16.37 -7.67
C ASN A 247 -4.64 17.24 -8.82
N ASN A 248 -3.82 16.65 -9.68
CA ASN A 248 -3.15 17.36 -10.77
C ASN A 248 -4.07 17.95 -11.84
N ARG A 249 -5.38 17.77 -11.76
CA ARG A 249 -6.34 18.40 -12.67
C ARG A 249 -6.54 19.90 -12.39
N GLN A 250 -6.09 20.36 -11.23
CA GLN A 250 -6.22 21.75 -10.81
C GLN A 250 -4.89 22.47 -10.74
N VAL A 251 -4.33 22.78 -11.89
CA VAL A 251 -3.12 23.60 -11.98
C VAL A 251 -3.40 25.09 -11.73
N PHE A 252 -4.66 25.53 -11.59
CA PHE A 252 -5.00 26.95 -11.72
C PHE A 252 -5.81 27.58 -10.56
N SER A 253 -5.86 26.98 -9.39
CA SER A 253 -6.62 27.60 -8.31
C SER A 253 -5.83 27.73 -7.01
N SER A 254 -4.71 28.41 -7.06
CA SER A 254 -4.10 28.99 -5.85
C SER A 254 -4.95 30.10 -5.19
N SER A 255 -6.01 30.54 -5.86
CA SER A 255 -6.88 31.62 -5.39
C SER A 255 -8.12 31.14 -4.65
N LEU A 256 -8.47 29.86 -4.65
CA LEU A 256 -9.66 29.33 -3.97
C LEU A 256 -9.34 28.67 -2.61
N HIS A 257 -8.10 28.66 -2.18
CA HIS A 257 -7.70 28.11 -0.88
C HIS A 257 -8.06 28.97 0.33
N PHE A 258 -8.71 30.13 0.13
CA PHE A 258 -9.00 31.07 1.21
C PHE A 258 -10.48 31.27 1.52
N LEU A 259 -11.35 30.42 1.05
CA LEU A 259 -12.80 30.65 1.29
C LEU A 259 -13.53 29.46 1.92
N TYR A 260 -12.87 28.62 2.71
CA TYR A 260 -13.59 27.72 3.65
C TYR A 260 -12.66 27.28 4.78
#